data_ebb47d4fc7f5ceb0aa09b5c9bdaf1a31
#
_entry.id   ebb47d4fc7f5ceb0aa09b5c9bdaf1a31
#
_cell.length_a   1.000
_cell.length_b   1.000
_cell.length_c   1.000
_cell.angle_alpha   90.00
_cell.angle_beta   90.00
_cell.angle_gamma   90.00
#
_symmetry.space_group_name_H-M   'P 1'
#
loop_
_entity.id
_entity.type
_entity.pdbx_description
1 polymer ?
#
loop_
_entity_poly.entity_id
_entity_poly.type
_entity_poly.pdbx_seq_one_letter_code
_entity_poly.pdbx_strand_id
1 'polypeptide(L)'
;MIIEDRIKAFEKLGDFLMDFCNENPNSNHLLETIIKSSSSYNGWFTSSNIRSSISAICNNLRSAKLSSWLSSYSIPIEAKKNVSIIMAGNIPLVGFNDFLCVLMSGHRAIIKLSSKDNRLFIPIIEELIKIEPRFKDDVKLVEKVENFDAVIATGSNESFKHFEYYFKNYPTLLRKSRTSVAILTGEESLDESCLLYTSPSPRD
;
A
#
# COMPACT_ATOMS: atom_id res chain seq x y z
N MET A 1 -10.21 7.46 18.60
CA MET A 1 -8.72 7.46 18.69
C MET A 1 -8.22 8.79 18.16
N ILE A 2 -7.44 9.52 18.94
CA ILE A 2 -6.85 10.82 18.55
C ILE A 2 -5.71 10.61 17.54
N ILE A 3 -5.31 11.68 16.88
CA ILE A 3 -4.32 11.60 15.79
C ILE A 3 -2.93 11.21 16.29
N GLU A 4 -2.55 11.66 17.48
CA GLU A 4 -1.27 11.33 18.11
C GLU A 4 -1.12 9.83 18.39
N ASP A 5 -2.20 9.16 18.80
CA ASP A 5 -2.21 7.70 19.00
C ASP A 5 -2.00 6.97 17.68
N ARG A 6 -2.62 7.47 16.59
CA ARG A 6 -2.43 6.89 15.25
C ARG A 6 -1.00 7.05 14.77
N ILE A 7 -0.42 8.25 14.92
CA ILE A 7 0.98 8.52 14.58
C ILE A 7 1.90 7.55 15.34
N LYS A 8 1.73 7.41 16.66
CA LYS A 8 2.54 6.49 17.47
C LYS A 8 2.38 5.03 17.04
N ALA A 9 1.17 4.61 16.67
CA ALA A 9 0.94 3.24 16.22
C ALA A 9 1.63 2.95 14.89
N PHE A 10 1.53 3.88 13.93
CA PHE A 10 2.20 3.72 12.64
C PHE A 10 3.72 3.89 12.73
N GLU A 11 4.23 4.71 13.64
CA GLU A 11 5.67 4.80 13.93
C GLU A 11 6.19 3.45 14.44
N LYS A 12 5.52 2.84 15.43
CA LYS A 12 5.87 1.49 15.92
C LYS A 12 5.75 0.42 14.85
N LEU A 13 4.78 0.53 13.95
CA LEU A 13 4.69 -0.36 12.79
C LEU A 13 5.90 -0.17 11.87
N GLY A 14 6.36 1.06 11.67
CA GLY A 14 7.58 1.37 10.93
C GLY A 14 8.82 0.75 11.58
N ASP A 15 8.95 0.84 12.91
CA ASP A 15 10.05 0.20 13.66
C ASP A 15 10.03 -1.33 13.49
N PHE A 16 8.86 -1.96 13.61
CA PHE A 16 8.70 -3.40 13.34
C PHE A 16 9.10 -3.77 11.92
N LEU A 17 8.65 -3.01 10.92
CA LEU A 17 8.95 -3.28 9.51
C LEU A 17 10.43 -3.07 9.17
N MET A 18 11.16 -2.26 9.95
CA MET A 18 12.59 -2.02 9.74
C MET A 18 13.41 -3.32 9.80
N ASP A 19 13.01 -4.29 10.63
CA ASP A 19 13.67 -5.59 10.75
C ASP A 19 13.63 -6.41 9.46
N PHE A 20 12.73 -6.05 8.53
CA PHE A 20 12.54 -6.73 7.24
C PHE A 20 13.13 -5.96 6.05
N CYS A 21 13.76 -4.82 6.27
CA CYS A 21 14.42 -4.07 5.19
C CYS A 21 15.65 -4.80 4.64
N ASN A 22 16.31 -5.62 5.48
CA ASN A 22 17.47 -6.43 5.10
C ASN A 22 17.14 -7.92 5.26
N GLU A 23 17.93 -8.76 4.59
CA GLU A 23 17.81 -10.20 4.77
C GLU A 23 18.21 -10.60 6.19
N ASN A 24 17.33 -11.34 6.84
CA ASN A 24 17.63 -11.99 8.11
C ASN A 24 17.38 -13.50 7.97
N PRO A 25 18.45 -14.29 7.70
CA PRO A 25 18.33 -15.73 7.47
C PRO A 25 17.83 -16.48 8.72
N ASN A 26 18.00 -15.91 9.90
CA ASN A 26 17.59 -16.52 11.17
C ASN A 26 16.19 -16.10 11.61
N SER A 27 15.50 -15.25 10.87
CA SER A 27 14.14 -14.85 11.20
C SER A 27 13.14 -15.97 10.90
N ASN A 28 12.43 -16.41 11.91
CA ASN A 28 11.29 -17.34 11.80
C ASN A 28 9.95 -16.60 11.69
N HIS A 29 9.94 -15.30 11.50
CA HIS A 29 8.72 -14.52 11.41
C HIS A 29 7.96 -14.82 10.10
N LEU A 30 6.62 -14.90 10.18
CA LEU A 30 5.76 -15.22 9.03
C LEU A 30 6.02 -14.29 7.84
N LEU A 31 6.19 -12.98 8.08
CA LEU A 31 6.45 -12.00 7.03
C LEU A 31 7.75 -12.31 6.28
N GLU A 32 8.82 -12.72 6.97
CA GLU A 32 10.08 -13.11 6.32
C GLU A 32 9.90 -14.35 5.42
N THR A 33 9.12 -15.33 5.87
CA THR A 33 8.78 -16.51 5.06
C THR A 33 8.00 -16.12 3.81
N ILE A 34 7.06 -15.21 3.93
CA ILE A 34 6.28 -14.68 2.80
C ILE A 34 7.20 -13.94 1.83
N ILE A 35 8.08 -13.06 2.31
CA ILE A 35 9.03 -12.32 1.48
C ILE A 35 9.87 -13.28 0.63
N LYS A 36 10.46 -14.31 1.25
CA LYS A 36 11.30 -15.30 0.56
C LYS A 36 10.56 -16.10 -0.50
N SER A 37 9.27 -16.37 -0.30
CA SER A 37 8.46 -17.20 -1.20
C SER A 37 7.64 -16.42 -2.23
N SER A 38 7.60 -15.09 -2.14
CA SER A 38 6.67 -14.26 -2.94
C SER A 38 6.93 -14.32 -4.45
N SER A 39 8.19 -14.45 -4.88
CA SER A 39 8.55 -14.57 -6.29
C SER A 39 7.97 -15.80 -6.98
N SER A 40 7.60 -16.85 -6.23
CA SER A 40 6.98 -18.06 -6.78
C SER A 40 5.53 -17.85 -7.26
N TYR A 41 4.83 -16.84 -6.79
CA TYR A 41 3.46 -16.53 -7.25
C TYR A 41 3.36 -15.23 -8.05
N ASN A 42 4.31 -14.32 -7.88
CA ASN A 42 4.40 -13.09 -8.65
C ASN A 42 5.87 -12.77 -8.92
N GLY A 43 6.31 -12.95 -10.17
CA GLY A 43 7.71 -12.76 -10.55
C GLY A 43 8.27 -11.36 -10.27
N TRP A 44 7.40 -10.36 -10.15
CA TRP A 44 7.77 -8.99 -9.77
C TRP A 44 8.03 -8.82 -8.27
N PHE A 45 7.59 -9.78 -7.45
CA PHE A 45 7.72 -9.75 -6.00
C PHE A 45 9.00 -10.43 -5.53
N THR A 46 10.13 -10.03 -6.10
CA THR A 46 11.43 -10.47 -5.60
C THR A 46 11.66 -9.97 -4.18
N SER A 47 12.45 -10.69 -3.40
CA SER A 47 12.80 -10.26 -2.02
C SER A 47 13.38 -8.84 -2.01
N SER A 48 14.21 -8.48 -3.00
CA SER A 48 14.77 -7.14 -3.14
C SER A 48 13.68 -6.08 -3.34
N ASN A 49 12.74 -6.31 -4.26
CA ASN A 49 11.66 -5.36 -4.54
C ASN A 49 10.75 -5.18 -3.32
N ILE A 50 10.43 -6.26 -2.60
CA ILE A 50 9.61 -6.20 -1.38
C ILE A 50 10.34 -5.41 -0.30
N ARG A 51 11.62 -5.68 -0.05
CA ARG A 51 12.42 -4.98 0.97
C ARG A 51 12.60 -3.50 0.63
N SER A 52 12.77 -3.17 -0.64
CA SER A 52 12.79 -1.78 -1.11
C SER A 52 11.47 -1.06 -0.82
N SER A 53 10.32 -1.73 -1.08
CA SER A 53 8.99 -1.18 -0.76
C SER A 53 8.81 -1.00 0.76
N ILE A 54 9.22 -1.98 1.57
CA ILE A 54 9.18 -1.89 3.04
C ILE A 54 10.04 -0.72 3.52
N SER A 55 11.27 -0.58 3.02
CA SER A 55 12.17 0.51 3.39
C SER A 55 11.57 1.89 3.07
N ALA A 56 10.93 2.04 1.90
CA ALA A 56 10.23 3.27 1.54
C ALA A 56 9.06 3.57 2.49
N ILE A 57 8.30 2.54 2.89
CA ILE A 57 7.22 2.66 3.88
C ILE A 57 7.79 3.10 5.23
N CYS A 58 8.81 2.43 5.76
CA CYS A 58 9.46 2.79 7.04
C CYS A 58 9.91 4.25 7.07
N ASN A 59 10.52 4.71 5.97
CA ASN A 59 10.93 6.11 5.84
C ASN A 59 9.78 7.10 5.95
N ASN A 60 8.57 6.73 5.51
CA ASN A 60 7.39 7.58 5.56
C ASN A 60 6.64 7.49 6.90
N LEU A 61 6.83 6.42 7.66
CA LEU A 61 6.16 6.20 8.95
C LEU A 61 6.88 6.87 10.14
N ARG A 62 7.98 7.58 9.92
CA ARG A 62 8.65 8.35 10.99
C ARG A 62 7.73 9.43 11.55
N SER A 63 7.62 9.50 12.86
CA SER A 63 6.72 10.41 13.58
C SER A 63 6.84 11.87 13.09
N ALA A 64 8.07 12.37 12.92
CA ALA A 64 8.30 13.72 12.42
C ALA A 64 7.73 13.95 11.02
N LYS A 65 7.82 12.95 10.11
CA LYS A 65 7.26 13.05 8.76
C LYS A 65 5.74 12.97 8.78
N LEU A 66 5.18 12.06 9.56
CA LEU A 66 3.72 11.93 9.72
C LEU A 66 3.14 13.23 10.32
N SER A 67 3.73 13.77 11.36
CA SER A 67 3.30 15.02 11.99
C SER A 67 3.39 16.20 11.03
N SER A 68 4.49 16.34 10.30
CA SER A 68 4.67 17.40 9.30
C SER A 68 3.64 17.28 8.16
N TRP A 69 3.41 16.07 7.63
CA TRP A 69 2.41 15.85 6.62
C TRP A 69 1.01 16.19 7.09
N LEU A 70 0.64 15.74 8.29
CA LEU A 70 -0.72 15.91 8.83
C LEU A 70 -1.00 17.33 9.32
N SER A 71 0.04 18.13 9.65
CA SER A 71 -0.13 19.51 10.10
C SER A 71 -0.81 20.42 9.07
N SER A 72 -0.75 20.04 7.78
CA SER A 72 -1.40 20.78 6.69
C SER A 72 -2.91 20.49 6.56
N TYR A 73 -3.45 19.55 7.34
CA TYR A 73 -4.84 19.11 7.23
C TYR A 73 -5.59 19.37 8.52
N SER A 74 -6.78 19.96 8.41
CA SER A 74 -7.76 19.92 9.48
C SER A 74 -8.52 18.61 9.39
N ILE A 75 -8.29 17.71 10.34
CA ILE A 75 -8.94 16.39 10.39
C ILE A 75 -10.00 16.43 11.51
N PRO A 76 -11.22 16.91 11.22
CA PRO A 76 -12.29 16.89 12.21
C PRO A 76 -12.73 15.43 12.43
N ILE A 77 -12.81 15.01 13.69
CA ILE A 77 -13.35 13.71 14.05
C ILE A 77 -14.88 13.86 14.17
N GLU A 78 -15.54 13.94 13.05
CA GLU A 78 -16.99 13.78 12.97
C GLU A 78 -17.37 12.29 12.93
N ALA A 79 -18.40 11.90 12.20
CA ALA A 79 -18.76 10.49 12.07
C ALA A 79 -17.74 9.73 11.23
N LYS A 80 -17.26 8.57 11.73
CA LYS A 80 -16.40 7.65 10.96
C LYS A 80 -17.15 7.16 9.73
N LYS A 81 -16.52 7.26 8.56
CA LYS A 81 -17.01 6.73 7.29
C LYS A 81 -16.30 5.44 6.93
N ASN A 82 -16.96 4.58 6.19
CA ASN A 82 -16.42 3.38 5.61
C ASN A 82 -15.81 3.72 4.25
N VAL A 83 -14.49 3.68 4.14
CA VAL A 83 -13.79 3.92 2.88
C VAL A 83 -13.32 2.60 2.30
N SER A 84 -13.83 2.25 1.14
CA SER A 84 -13.37 1.06 0.44
C SER A 84 -12.05 1.33 -0.26
N ILE A 85 -11.11 0.38 -0.14
CA ILE A 85 -9.80 0.43 -0.81
C ILE A 85 -9.68 -0.82 -1.68
N ILE A 86 -9.72 -0.65 -3.00
CA ILE A 86 -9.47 -1.72 -3.97
C ILE A 86 -8.02 -1.58 -4.42
N MET A 87 -7.19 -2.51 -3.95
CA MET A 87 -5.75 -2.46 -4.14
C MET A 87 -5.32 -3.13 -5.44
N ALA A 88 -4.38 -2.52 -6.15
CA ALA A 88 -3.62 -3.18 -7.21
C ALA A 88 -2.58 -4.14 -6.61
N GLY A 89 -2.02 -5.01 -7.42
CA GLY A 89 -1.01 -5.98 -6.99
C GLY A 89 0.14 -6.11 -7.99
N ASN A 90 0.45 -5.03 -8.69
CA ASN A 90 1.56 -4.98 -9.64
C ASN A 90 2.90 -4.58 -8.99
N ILE A 91 2.85 -3.88 -7.87
CA ILE A 91 4.02 -3.49 -7.06
C ILE A 91 3.77 -3.93 -5.62
N PRO A 92 4.78 -4.49 -4.92
CA PRO A 92 4.61 -4.91 -3.53
C PRO A 92 4.09 -3.78 -2.65
N LEU A 93 3.04 -4.04 -1.88
CA LEU A 93 2.46 -3.11 -0.90
C LEU A 93 1.99 -1.76 -1.48
N VAL A 94 1.66 -1.70 -2.77
CA VAL A 94 1.26 -0.45 -3.46
C VAL A 94 0.05 0.24 -2.81
N GLY A 95 -0.85 -0.53 -2.19
CA GLY A 95 -2.03 -0.01 -1.49
C GLY A 95 -1.75 0.54 -0.09
N PHE A 96 -0.51 0.43 0.42
CA PHE A 96 -0.20 0.83 1.79
C PHE A 96 -0.44 2.33 2.04
N ASN A 97 -0.11 3.18 1.08
CA ASN A 97 -0.33 4.62 1.23
C ASN A 97 -1.82 4.98 1.36
N ASP A 98 -2.69 4.34 0.59
CA ASP A 98 -4.15 4.54 0.69
C ASP A 98 -4.69 4.06 2.04
N PHE A 99 -4.21 2.90 2.50
CA PHE A 99 -4.51 2.38 3.82
C PHE A 99 -4.10 3.35 4.93
N LEU A 100 -2.86 3.84 4.88
CA LEU A 100 -2.35 4.86 5.81
C LEU A 100 -3.24 6.11 5.80
N CYS A 101 -3.55 6.67 4.62
CA CYS A 101 -4.36 7.88 4.50
C CYS A 101 -5.74 7.70 5.13
N VAL A 102 -6.42 6.57 4.87
CA VAL A 102 -7.75 6.31 5.41
C VAL A 102 -7.73 6.21 6.94
N LEU A 103 -6.78 5.47 7.50
CA LEU A 103 -6.69 5.31 8.95
C LEU A 103 -6.21 6.60 9.64
N MET A 104 -5.27 7.33 9.05
CA MET A 104 -4.81 8.61 9.61
C MET A 104 -5.92 9.67 9.60
N SER A 105 -6.79 9.68 8.59
CA SER A 105 -7.97 10.55 8.56
C SER A 105 -9.10 10.13 9.52
N GLY A 106 -8.97 8.99 10.22
CA GLY A 106 -9.92 8.54 11.23
C GLY A 106 -11.09 7.74 10.72
N HIS A 107 -11.06 7.33 9.47
CA HIS A 107 -12.09 6.52 8.83
C HIS A 107 -11.78 5.02 8.96
N ARG A 108 -12.75 4.17 8.58
CA ARG A 108 -12.61 2.72 8.51
C ARG A 108 -12.16 2.32 7.12
N ALA A 109 -11.20 1.42 7.03
CA ALA A 109 -10.71 0.85 5.79
C ALA A 109 -11.39 -0.50 5.50
N ILE A 110 -12.19 -0.57 4.44
CA ILE A 110 -12.74 -1.81 3.89
C ILE A 110 -11.88 -2.21 2.71
N ILE A 111 -11.01 -3.20 2.90
CA ILE A 111 -9.92 -3.49 2.00
C ILE A 111 -10.22 -4.73 1.16
N LYS A 112 -10.20 -4.56 -0.16
CA LYS A 112 -10.16 -5.65 -1.12
C LYS A 112 -8.74 -5.75 -1.66
N LEU A 113 -8.03 -6.80 -1.22
CA LEU A 113 -6.68 -7.09 -1.70
C LEU A 113 -6.72 -7.57 -3.15
N SER A 114 -5.64 -7.33 -3.88
CA SER A 114 -5.41 -7.96 -5.18
C SER A 114 -5.09 -9.44 -5.01
N SER A 115 -5.57 -10.29 -5.92
CA SER A 115 -5.15 -11.70 -5.97
C SER A 115 -3.65 -11.88 -6.17
N LYS A 116 -2.97 -10.87 -6.73
CA LYS A 116 -1.52 -10.86 -6.97
C LYS A 116 -0.70 -10.38 -5.76
N ASP A 117 -1.34 -9.74 -4.76
CA ASP A 117 -0.72 -9.27 -3.51
C ASP A 117 -1.71 -9.40 -2.34
N ASN A 118 -2.06 -10.62 -2.01
CA ASN A 118 -2.97 -10.92 -0.89
C ASN A 118 -2.25 -11.48 0.35
N ARG A 119 -0.93 -11.65 0.31
CA ARG A 119 -0.18 -12.31 1.39
C ARG A 119 0.65 -11.34 2.22
N LEU A 120 1.30 -10.37 1.56
CA LEU A 120 2.18 -9.41 2.25
C LEU A 120 1.42 -8.47 3.19
N PHE A 121 0.21 -8.08 2.81
CA PHE A 121 -0.54 -7.06 3.53
C PHE A 121 -1.16 -7.58 4.84
N ILE A 122 -1.54 -8.86 4.89
CA ILE A 122 -2.22 -9.46 6.04
C ILE A 122 -1.37 -9.37 7.32
N PRO A 123 -0.11 -9.87 7.36
CA PRO A 123 0.70 -9.80 8.58
C PRO A 123 1.02 -8.36 9.01
N ILE A 124 1.04 -7.42 8.08
CA ILE A 124 1.22 -5.99 8.41
C ILE A 124 -0.01 -5.42 9.13
N ILE A 125 -1.22 -5.76 8.66
CA ILE A 125 -2.47 -5.38 9.33
C ILE A 125 -2.53 -6.03 10.73
N GLU A 126 -2.23 -7.32 10.83
CA GLU A 126 -2.24 -8.03 12.11
C GLU A 126 -1.28 -7.41 13.11
N GLU A 127 -0.09 -7.02 12.67
CA GLU A 127 0.88 -6.36 13.53
C GLU A 127 0.41 -4.97 13.96
N LEU A 128 -0.16 -4.17 13.05
CA LEU A 128 -0.76 -2.89 13.40
C LEU A 128 -1.85 -3.04 14.48
N ILE A 129 -2.70 -4.06 14.38
CA ILE A 129 -3.76 -4.35 15.35
C ILE A 129 -3.18 -4.82 16.69
N LYS A 130 -2.06 -5.55 16.71
CA LYS A 130 -1.35 -5.90 17.94
C LYS A 130 -0.76 -4.67 18.63
N ILE A 131 -0.14 -3.78 17.86
CA ILE A 131 0.43 -2.53 18.35
C ILE A 131 -0.65 -1.61 18.94
N GLU A 132 -1.80 -1.51 18.25
CA GLU A 132 -2.91 -0.66 18.64
C GLU A 132 -4.25 -1.38 18.40
N PRO A 133 -4.78 -2.08 19.40
CA PRO A 133 -5.98 -2.92 19.26
C PRO A 133 -7.25 -2.17 18.79
N ARG A 134 -7.32 -0.86 18.99
CA ARG A 134 -8.45 -0.03 18.53
C ARG A 134 -8.60 0.01 17.01
N PHE A 135 -7.57 -0.38 16.24
CA PHE A 135 -7.67 -0.54 14.79
C PHE A 135 -8.45 -1.77 14.34
N LYS A 136 -8.72 -2.74 15.24
CA LYS A 136 -9.48 -3.94 14.91
C LYS A 136 -10.86 -3.63 14.32
N ASP A 137 -11.52 -2.60 14.85
CA ASP A 137 -12.84 -2.17 14.39
C ASP A 137 -12.77 -1.20 13.18
N ASP A 138 -11.57 -0.71 12.86
CA ASP A 138 -11.34 0.25 11.79
C ASP A 138 -10.78 -0.40 10.51
N VAL A 139 -10.44 -1.71 10.54
CA VAL A 139 -9.88 -2.42 9.38
C VAL A 139 -10.68 -3.69 9.10
N LYS A 140 -11.16 -3.83 7.88
CA LYS A 140 -11.90 -5.02 7.43
C LYS A 140 -11.36 -5.50 6.08
N LEU A 141 -10.92 -6.74 6.01
CA LEU A 141 -10.58 -7.42 4.76
C LEU A 141 -11.85 -8.05 4.17
N VAL A 142 -12.08 -7.86 2.86
CA VAL A 142 -13.27 -8.36 2.16
C VAL A 142 -12.91 -8.92 0.79
N GLU A 143 -13.65 -9.91 0.34
CA GLU A 143 -13.58 -10.41 -1.04
C GLU A 143 -14.40 -9.55 -1.99
N LYS A 144 -15.53 -9.01 -1.52
CA LYS A 144 -16.42 -8.14 -2.26
C LYS A 144 -16.67 -6.85 -1.47
N VAL A 145 -16.64 -5.73 -2.16
CA VAL A 145 -16.83 -4.41 -1.56
C VAL A 145 -18.32 -4.12 -1.43
N GLU A 146 -18.77 -3.89 -0.19
CA GLU A 146 -20.15 -3.56 0.15
C GLU A 146 -20.18 -2.61 1.35
N ASN A 147 -21.28 -1.86 1.51
CA ASN A 147 -21.52 -0.98 2.68
C ASN A 147 -20.41 0.05 2.93
N PHE A 148 -20.08 0.82 1.92
CA PHE A 148 -19.07 1.88 1.96
C PHE A 148 -19.68 3.26 1.65
N ASP A 149 -19.01 4.31 2.10
CA ASP A 149 -19.38 5.71 1.87
C ASP A 149 -18.53 6.36 0.77
N ALA A 150 -17.31 5.85 0.56
CA ALA A 150 -16.39 6.34 -0.47
C ALA A 150 -15.49 5.19 -0.96
N VAL A 151 -14.87 5.35 -2.13
CA VAL A 151 -14.01 4.34 -2.75
C VAL A 151 -12.69 4.95 -3.22
N ILE A 152 -11.60 4.28 -2.87
CA ILE A 152 -10.28 4.47 -3.49
C ILE A 152 -9.99 3.19 -4.28
N ALA A 153 -9.82 3.28 -5.59
CA ALA A 153 -9.55 2.12 -6.41
C ALA A 153 -8.39 2.37 -7.37
N THR A 154 -7.47 1.40 -7.40
CA THR A 154 -6.30 1.42 -8.29
C THR A 154 -6.35 0.17 -9.19
N GLY A 155 -6.22 0.38 -10.50
CA GLY A 155 -6.29 -0.72 -11.46
C GLY A 155 -5.80 -0.33 -12.85
N SER A 156 -5.91 -1.29 -13.79
CA SER A 156 -5.65 -1.06 -15.20
C SER A 156 -6.70 -0.13 -15.82
N ASN A 157 -6.44 0.34 -17.04
CA ASN A 157 -7.42 1.15 -17.79
C ASN A 157 -8.74 0.41 -18.03
N GLU A 158 -8.72 -0.92 -18.14
CA GLU A 158 -9.93 -1.75 -18.24
C GLU A 158 -10.69 -1.79 -16.92
N SER A 159 -9.98 -2.06 -15.81
CA SER A 159 -10.58 -2.04 -14.49
C SER A 159 -11.18 -0.68 -14.15
N PHE A 160 -10.54 0.40 -14.60
CA PHE A 160 -11.02 1.76 -14.39
C PHE A 160 -12.42 1.99 -14.98
N LYS A 161 -12.70 1.51 -16.20
CA LYS A 161 -14.02 1.61 -16.83
C LYS A 161 -15.12 0.93 -15.99
N HIS A 162 -14.80 -0.22 -15.41
CA HIS A 162 -15.70 -0.92 -14.50
C HIS A 162 -15.91 -0.14 -13.21
N PHE A 163 -14.84 0.42 -12.64
CA PHE A 163 -14.94 1.22 -11.42
C PHE A 163 -15.77 2.48 -11.61
N GLU A 164 -15.59 3.21 -12.73
CA GLU A 164 -16.42 4.36 -13.07
C GLU A 164 -17.91 4.00 -13.14
N TYR A 165 -18.25 2.87 -13.74
CA TYR A 165 -19.62 2.42 -13.85
C TYR A 165 -20.22 2.03 -12.49
N TYR A 166 -19.51 1.19 -11.71
CA TYR A 166 -20.02 0.67 -10.45
C TYR A 166 -20.08 1.71 -9.32
N PHE A 167 -19.14 2.64 -9.31
CA PHE A 167 -18.98 3.59 -8.21
C PHE A 167 -19.41 5.02 -8.53
N LYS A 168 -20.06 5.25 -9.67
CA LYS A 168 -20.48 6.59 -10.15
C LYS A 168 -21.32 7.43 -9.16
N ASN A 169 -22.01 6.76 -8.24
CA ASN A 169 -22.90 7.39 -7.26
C ASN A 169 -22.22 7.67 -5.91
N TYR A 170 -20.94 7.38 -5.79
CA TYR A 170 -20.16 7.53 -4.55
C TYR A 170 -19.01 8.51 -4.75
N PRO A 171 -18.52 9.18 -3.70
CA PRO A 171 -17.24 9.85 -3.74
C PRO A 171 -16.13 8.84 -4.08
N THR A 172 -15.37 9.13 -5.14
CA THR A 172 -14.36 8.19 -5.63
C THR A 172 -13.01 8.85 -5.87
N LEU A 173 -11.95 8.11 -5.55
CA LEU A 173 -10.59 8.38 -6.03
C LEU A 173 -10.13 7.19 -6.87
N LEU A 174 -10.31 7.31 -8.18
CA LEU A 174 -9.98 6.24 -9.13
C LEU A 174 -8.62 6.52 -9.79
N ARG A 175 -7.71 5.55 -9.70
CA ARG A 175 -6.40 5.61 -10.33
C ARG A 175 -6.29 4.56 -11.42
N LYS A 176 -6.00 5.01 -12.62
CA LYS A 176 -5.73 4.18 -13.80
C LYS A 176 -4.23 4.09 -14.08
N SER A 177 -3.86 3.33 -15.11
CA SER A 177 -2.49 3.26 -15.59
C SER A 177 -1.92 4.66 -15.84
N ARG A 178 -0.67 4.87 -15.44
CA ARG A 178 0.05 6.13 -15.64
C ARG A 178 1.11 5.93 -16.69
N THR A 179 1.43 7.00 -17.40
CA THR A 179 2.54 7.05 -18.35
C THR A 179 3.78 7.52 -17.63
N SER A 180 4.89 6.82 -17.80
CA SER A 180 6.22 7.26 -17.39
C SER A 180 7.04 7.63 -18.61
N VAL A 181 8.06 8.45 -18.41
CA VAL A 181 9.04 8.82 -19.44
C VAL A 181 10.43 8.47 -18.94
N ALA A 182 11.30 8.06 -19.85
CA ALA A 182 12.72 7.94 -19.59
C ALA A 182 13.42 9.11 -20.32
N ILE A 183 14.37 9.74 -19.63
CA ILE A 183 15.22 10.77 -20.20
C ILE A 183 16.59 10.16 -20.38
N LEU A 184 17.04 10.10 -21.63
CA LEU A 184 18.38 9.66 -21.97
C LEU A 184 19.29 10.87 -22.05
N THR A 185 20.40 10.86 -21.33
CA THR A 185 21.40 11.92 -21.31
C THR A 185 22.49 11.71 -22.35
N GLY A 186 22.59 10.48 -22.87
CA GLY A 186 23.65 10.05 -23.78
C GLY A 186 24.89 9.48 -23.07
N GLU A 187 24.83 9.39 -21.73
CA GLU A 187 25.90 8.86 -20.89
C GLU A 187 25.57 7.46 -20.35
N GLU A 188 24.40 6.91 -20.74
CA GLU A 188 23.95 5.60 -20.27
C GLU A 188 24.85 4.49 -20.81
N SER A 189 25.12 3.50 -19.95
CA SER A 189 25.74 2.25 -20.36
C SER A 189 24.82 1.44 -21.30
N LEU A 190 25.41 0.48 -22.04
CA LEU A 190 24.64 -0.44 -22.87
C LEU A 190 23.60 -1.23 -22.06
N ASP A 191 23.93 -1.61 -20.83
CA ASP A 191 23.02 -2.35 -19.94
C ASP A 191 21.83 -1.48 -19.50
N GLU A 192 22.06 -0.22 -19.15
CA GLU A 192 21.00 0.73 -18.81
C GLU A 192 20.09 1.03 -20.01
N SER A 193 20.66 1.18 -21.19
CA SER A 193 19.90 1.38 -22.42
C SER A 193 19.09 0.14 -22.79
N CYS A 194 19.63 -1.07 -22.54
CA CYS A 194 18.92 -2.33 -22.77
C CYS A 194 17.73 -2.51 -21.84
N LEU A 195 17.78 -2.04 -20.59
CA LEU A 195 16.66 -2.09 -19.64
C LEU A 195 15.43 -1.32 -20.15
N LEU A 196 15.61 -0.25 -20.90
CA LEU A 196 14.49 0.49 -21.51
C LEU A 196 13.80 -0.32 -22.61
N TYR A 197 14.54 -1.13 -23.35
CA TYR A 197 14.02 -1.98 -24.43
C TYR A 197 13.33 -3.23 -23.91
N THR A 198 13.81 -3.78 -22.79
CA THR A 198 13.30 -5.03 -22.19
C THR A 198 12.28 -4.78 -21.08
N SER A 199 12.09 -3.53 -20.66
CA SER A 199 11.05 -3.17 -19.70
C SER A 199 9.68 -3.37 -20.32
N PRO A 200 8.74 -4.11 -19.67
CA PRO A 200 7.42 -4.33 -20.21
C PRO A 200 6.72 -2.99 -20.46
N SER A 201 6.38 -2.76 -21.72
CA SER A 201 5.61 -1.59 -22.13
C SER A 201 4.14 -1.76 -21.74
N PRO A 202 3.41 -0.69 -21.39
CA PRO A 202 1.96 -0.74 -21.20
C PRO A 202 1.18 -1.18 -22.47
N ARG A 203 1.87 -1.41 -23.58
CA ARG A 203 1.29 -1.86 -24.85
C ARG A 203 1.33 -3.39 -25.03
N ASP A 204 2.03 -4.11 -24.16
CA ASP A 204 2.19 -5.58 -24.23
C ASP A 204 1.11 -6.29 -23.42
#